data_0e17e86856bae1ba2ca14c4a2a922b43
#
_entry.id   0e17e86856bae1ba2ca14c4a2a922b43
#
_cell.length_a   1.000
_cell.length_b   1.000
_cell.length_c   1.000
_cell.angle_alpha   90.00
_cell.angle_beta   90.00
_cell.angle_gamma   90.00
#
_symmetry.space_group_name_H-M   'P 1'
#
loop_
_entity.id
_entity.type
_entity.pdbx_description
1 polymer ?
#
loop_
_entity_poly.entity_id
_entity_poly.type
_entity_poly.pdbx_seq_one_letter_code
_entity_poly.pdbx_strand_id
1 'polypeptide(L)'
;MNDNKATGWKIPLLFCGVVLAIVCIVSVFRGGKAAPPAVPAPLLRQAEAITIDLDADAEGKAWKARIASAASGFSAPQNKDANLDKIILTSLEKKRFDASCTAAVLIRDDSLRDALLARILETASTECASLPWGVLAAHGMRDPNAQSAAHARLTREWGKCHEGKE
;
A
#
# COMPACT_ATOMS: atom_id res chain seq x y z
N MET A 1 -57.75 -44.99 24.79
CA MET A 1 -57.40 -43.97 25.79
C MET A 1 -55.92 -43.71 25.58
N ASN A 2 -55.59 -42.60 24.88
CA ASN A 2 -54.24 -42.25 24.47
C ASN A 2 -53.74 -41.14 25.38
N ASP A 3 -52.73 -41.40 26.19
CA ASP A 3 -51.99 -40.39 26.92
C ASP A 3 -50.73 -40.04 26.16
N ASN A 4 -50.81 -38.98 25.37
CA ASN A 4 -49.64 -38.31 24.79
C ASN A 4 -49.05 -37.38 25.84
N LYS A 5 -48.00 -37.82 26.53
CA LYS A 5 -47.16 -36.92 27.35
C LYS A 5 -46.19 -36.14 26.47
N ALA A 6 -46.40 -34.84 26.47
CA ALA A 6 -45.54 -33.85 25.87
C ALA A 6 -44.11 -33.92 26.43
N THR A 7 -43.16 -34.32 25.63
CA THR A 7 -41.73 -34.14 25.89
C THR A 7 -41.34 -32.70 25.59
N GLY A 8 -41.25 -31.90 26.66
CA GLY A 8 -40.95 -30.48 26.60
C GLY A 8 -39.54 -30.22 26.10
N TRP A 9 -39.46 -29.21 25.29
CA TRP A 9 -38.26 -28.53 24.76
C TRP A 9 -37.30 -28.07 25.88
N LYS A 10 -36.22 -28.82 26.12
CA LYS A 10 -35.12 -28.40 26.99
C LYS A 10 -33.79 -28.19 26.26
N ILE A 11 -33.80 -28.15 24.91
CA ILE A 11 -32.57 -28.09 24.11
C ILE A 11 -32.17 -26.66 23.68
N PRO A 12 -32.98 -25.56 23.75
CA PRO A 12 -32.50 -24.29 23.20
C PRO A 12 -31.60 -23.49 24.13
N LEU A 13 -31.56 -23.72 25.45
CA LEU A 13 -30.77 -22.88 26.37
C LEU A 13 -29.27 -23.18 26.37
N LEU A 14 -28.89 -24.44 26.13
CA LEU A 14 -27.47 -24.83 26.06
C LEU A 14 -26.80 -24.35 24.74
N PHE A 15 -27.57 -24.31 23.64
CA PHE A 15 -27.06 -23.81 22.36
C PHE A 15 -26.82 -22.28 22.35
N CYS A 16 -27.68 -21.51 23.01
CA CYS A 16 -27.48 -20.05 23.14
C CYS A 16 -26.23 -19.71 23.95
N GLY A 17 -25.92 -20.45 25.02
CA GLY A 17 -24.72 -20.18 25.82
C GLY A 17 -23.42 -20.45 25.07
N VAL A 18 -23.37 -21.53 24.27
CA VAL A 18 -22.17 -21.86 23.48
C VAL A 18 -21.95 -20.90 22.33
N VAL A 19 -23.00 -20.46 21.62
CA VAL A 19 -22.90 -19.47 20.55
C VAL A 19 -22.48 -18.12 21.08
N LEU A 20 -22.98 -17.67 22.25
CA LEU A 20 -22.58 -16.43 22.89
C LEU A 20 -21.11 -16.46 23.35
N ALA A 21 -20.65 -17.59 23.89
CA ALA A 21 -19.27 -17.79 24.29
C ALA A 21 -18.32 -17.77 23.07
N ILE A 22 -18.69 -18.41 21.96
CA ILE A 22 -17.91 -18.38 20.72
C ILE A 22 -17.87 -16.97 20.12
N VAL A 23 -18.96 -16.22 20.12
CA VAL A 23 -19.00 -14.83 19.64
C VAL A 23 -18.15 -13.93 20.53
N CYS A 24 -18.16 -14.11 21.86
CA CYS A 24 -17.28 -13.36 22.77
C CYS A 24 -15.80 -13.72 22.55
N ILE A 25 -15.46 -15.00 22.39
CA ILE A 25 -14.08 -15.43 22.13
C ILE A 25 -13.58 -14.89 20.79
N VAL A 26 -14.39 -14.93 19.73
CA VAL A 26 -14.03 -14.35 18.41
C VAL A 26 -13.91 -12.83 18.49
N SER A 27 -14.66 -12.15 19.34
CA SER A 27 -14.55 -10.69 19.55
C SER A 27 -13.31 -10.30 20.36
N VAL A 28 -12.86 -11.17 21.28
CA VAL A 28 -11.62 -10.94 22.06
C VAL A 28 -10.38 -11.27 21.22
N PHE A 29 -10.44 -12.25 20.30
CA PHE A 29 -9.36 -12.55 19.35
C PHE A 29 -9.36 -11.68 18.11
N ARG A 30 -10.42 -10.95 17.82
CA ARG A 30 -10.33 -9.73 17.01
C ARG A 30 -9.73 -8.64 17.88
N GLY A 31 -8.48 -8.84 18.31
CA GLY A 31 -7.64 -7.77 18.80
C GLY A 31 -7.80 -6.64 17.81
N GLY A 32 -8.37 -5.52 18.26
CA GLY A 32 -8.65 -4.38 17.43
C GLY A 32 -7.35 -4.05 16.70
N LYS A 33 -7.24 -4.42 15.42
CA LYS A 33 -6.23 -3.84 14.55
C LYS A 33 -6.56 -2.36 14.63
N ALA A 34 -5.75 -1.61 15.40
CA ALA A 34 -5.82 -0.17 15.39
C ALA A 34 -5.91 0.22 13.92
N ALA A 35 -6.90 1.04 13.58
CA ALA A 35 -7.00 1.53 12.21
C ALA A 35 -5.61 2.02 11.80
N PRO A 36 -5.09 1.65 10.63
CA PRO A 36 -3.76 2.07 10.22
C PRO A 36 -3.67 3.59 10.41
N PRO A 37 -2.56 4.11 10.94
CA PRO A 37 -2.42 5.54 11.17
C PRO A 37 -2.72 6.27 9.87
N ALA A 38 -3.68 7.19 9.92
CA ALA A 38 -4.06 7.96 8.75
C ALA A 38 -2.90 8.87 8.35
N VAL A 39 -2.57 8.88 7.07
CA VAL A 39 -1.59 9.84 6.53
C VAL A 39 -2.08 11.26 6.81
N PRO A 40 -1.23 12.19 7.28
CA PRO A 40 -1.64 13.56 7.57
C PRO A 40 -2.32 14.24 6.38
N ALA A 41 -3.46 14.88 6.61
CA ALA A 41 -4.26 15.50 5.55
C ALA A 41 -3.48 16.53 4.69
N PRO A 42 -2.57 17.36 5.23
CA PRO A 42 -1.75 18.24 4.39
C PRO A 42 -0.84 17.47 3.44
N LEU A 43 -0.25 16.35 3.89
CA LEU A 43 0.60 15.50 3.05
C LEU A 43 -0.20 14.80 1.95
N LEU A 44 -1.42 14.34 2.25
CA LEU A 44 -2.33 13.78 1.24
C LEU A 44 -2.66 14.80 0.15
N ARG A 45 -3.01 16.03 0.52
CA ARG A 45 -3.31 17.11 -0.45
C ARG A 45 -2.11 17.40 -1.35
N GLN A 46 -0.88 17.38 -0.80
CA GLN A 46 0.32 17.56 -1.61
C GLN A 46 0.51 16.41 -2.59
N ALA A 47 0.23 15.17 -2.20
CA ALA A 47 0.32 14.01 -3.08
C ALA A 47 -0.75 14.04 -4.17
N GLU A 48 -1.98 14.43 -3.84
CA GLU A 48 -3.08 14.59 -4.81
C GLU A 48 -2.82 15.69 -5.84
N ALA A 49 -2.01 16.70 -5.50
CA ALA A 49 -1.62 17.76 -6.41
C ALA A 49 -0.50 17.35 -7.38
N ILE A 50 0.15 16.20 -7.16
CA ILE A 50 1.18 15.71 -8.06
C ILE A 50 0.55 15.26 -9.38
N THR A 51 0.97 15.87 -10.47
CA THR A 51 0.68 15.39 -11.82
C THR A 51 1.94 14.75 -12.40
N ILE A 52 1.86 13.46 -12.74
CA ILE A 52 2.96 12.77 -13.41
C ILE A 52 2.89 13.09 -14.92
N ASP A 53 3.82 13.90 -15.39
CA ASP A 53 3.96 14.25 -16.80
C ASP A 53 5.42 14.06 -17.25
N LEU A 54 5.70 12.89 -17.81
CA LEU A 54 7.03 12.57 -18.35
C LEU A 54 7.32 13.31 -19.67
N ASP A 55 6.36 13.99 -20.28
CA ASP A 55 6.57 14.78 -21.48
C ASP A 55 7.00 16.23 -21.19
N ALA A 56 6.98 16.64 -19.91
CA ALA A 56 7.28 18.01 -19.50
C ALA A 56 8.72 18.45 -19.82
N ASP A 57 9.69 17.52 -19.77
CA ASP A 57 11.08 17.80 -20.06
C ASP A 57 11.76 16.72 -20.92
N ALA A 58 12.96 17.01 -21.43
CA ALA A 58 13.69 16.09 -22.29
C ALA A 58 14.12 14.81 -21.56
N GLU A 59 14.44 14.90 -20.27
CA GLU A 59 14.82 13.76 -19.46
C GLU A 59 13.60 12.87 -19.18
N GLY A 60 12.44 13.45 -18.87
CA GLY A 60 11.18 12.71 -18.72
C GLY A 60 10.80 11.94 -19.98
N LYS A 61 10.92 12.56 -21.15
CA LYS A 61 10.71 11.90 -22.45
C LYS A 61 11.65 10.71 -22.64
N ALA A 62 12.92 10.86 -22.25
CA ALA A 62 13.88 9.76 -22.31
C ALA A 62 13.50 8.61 -21.35
N TRP A 63 13.01 8.91 -20.14
CA TRP A 63 12.51 7.89 -19.21
C TRP A 63 11.25 7.21 -19.76
N LYS A 64 10.29 7.99 -20.29
CA LYS A 64 9.08 7.46 -20.92
C LYS A 64 9.42 6.46 -22.04
N ALA A 65 10.38 6.79 -22.91
CA ALA A 65 10.81 5.89 -23.97
C ALA A 65 11.44 4.59 -23.43
N ARG A 66 12.27 4.67 -22.39
CA ARG A 66 12.88 3.50 -21.73
C ARG A 66 11.82 2.61 -21.10
N ILE A 67 10.87 3.20 -20.36
CA ILE A 67 9.76 2.49 -19.72
C ILE A 67 8.90 1.79 -20.79
N ALA A 68 8.53 2.49 -21.85
CA ALA A 68 7.74 1.92 -22.96
C ALA A 68 8.48 0.76 -23.64
N SER A 69 9.79 0.89 -23.88
CA SER A 69 10.63 -0.19 -24.42
C SER A 69 10.67 -1.42 -23.52
N ALA A 70 10.85 -1.23 -22.22
CA ALA A 70 10.85 -2.33 -21.26
C ALA A 70 9.49 -3.02 -21.15
N ALA A 71 8.40 -2.24 -21.20
CA ALA A 71 7.03 -2.77 -21.10
C ALA A 71 6.56 -3.47 -22.38
N SER A 72 6.96 -2.99 -23.56
CA SER A 72 6.53 -3.51 -24.86
C SER A 72 7.38 -4.67 -25.39
N GLY A 73 8.53 -4.95 -24.77
CA GLY A 73 9.46 -6.00 -25.24
C GLY A 73 8.78 -7.36 -25.38
N PHE A 74 9.12 -8.11 -26.44
CA PHE A 74 8.66 -9.48 -26.72
C PHE A 74 9.21 -10.53 -25.74
N SER A 75 9.83 -10.08 -24.65
CA SER A 75 10.42 -10.91 -23.61
C SER A 75 9.35 -11.59 -22.76
N ALA A 76 9.71 -12.71 -22.12
CA ALA A 76 8.90 -13.35 -21.10
C ALA A 76 8.52 -12.34 -19.98
N PRO A 77 7.37 -12.50 -19.30
CA PRO A 77 6.92 -11.56 -18.27
C PRO A 77 7.98 -11.22 -17.23
N GLN A 78 8.76 -12.22 -16.78
CA GLN A 78 9.85 -12.05 -15.81
C GLN A 78 10.95 -11.11 -16.32
N ASN A 79 11.26 -11.13 -17.61
CA ASN A 79 12.25 -10.25 -18.20
C ASN A 79 11.77 -8.79 -18.27
N LYS A 80 10.44 -8.59 -18.44
CA LYS A 80 9.85 -7.24 -18.41
C LYS A 80 9.95 -6.64 -17.00
N ASP A 81 9.56 -7.39 -16.00
CA ASP A 81 9.61 -6.94 -14.62
C ASP A 81 11.05 -6.66 -14.17
N ALA A 82 12.02 -7.52 -14.56
CA ALA A 82 13.44 -7.29 -14.29
C ALA A 82 14.01 -6.05 -15.01
N ASN A 83 13.52 -5.71 -16.20
CA ASN A 83 13.92 -4.50 -16.91
C ASN A 83 13.30 -3.24 -16.27
N LEU A 84 12.03 -3.32 -15.87
CA LEU A 84 11.35 -2.24 -15.15
C LEU A 84 11.99 -1.99 -13.78
N ASP A 85 12.38 -3.05 -13.06
CA ASP A 85 13.13 -2.95 -11.80
C ASP A 85 14.42 -2.11 -11.98
N LYS A 86 15.25 -2.43 -12.98
CA LYS A 86 16.46 -1.65 -13.29
C LYS A 86 16.15 -0.18 -13.57
N ILE A 87 15.06 0.09 -14.29
CA ILE A 87 14.62 1.47 -14.58
C ILE A 87 14.25 2.18 -13.28
N ILE A 88 13.47 1.53 -12.41
CA ILE A 88 13.08 2.09 -11.12
C ILE A 88 14.31 2.44 -10.29
N LEU A 89 15.24 1.50 -10.12
CA LEU A 89 16.46 1.72 -9.35
C LEU A 89 17.28 2.89 -9.90
N THR A 90 17.50 2.93 -11.21
CA THR A 90 18.29 4.00 -11.86
C THR A 90 17.57 5.35 -11.79
N SER A 91 16.24 5.39 -11.89
CA SER A 91 15.48 6.64 -11.77
C SER A 91 15.47 7.15 -10.32
N LEU A 92 15.45 6.26 -9.32
CA LEU A 92 15.55 6.62 -7.90
C LEU A 92 16.91 7.26 -7.56
N GLU A 93 18.02 6.73 -8.11
CA GLU A 93 19.34 7.34 -7.95
C GLU A 93 19.39 8.79 -8.44
N LYS A 94 18.57 9.11 -9.45
CA LYS A 94 18.43 10.46 -10.00
C LYS A 94 17.27 11.26 -9.38
N LYS A 95 16.61 10.73 -8.36
CA LYS A 95 15.43 11.31 -7.71
C LYS A 95 14.26 11.60 -8.66
N ARG A 96 14.17 10.86 -9.78
CA ARG A 96 13.07 10.94 -10.74
C ARG A 96 11.92 10.04 -10.26
N PHE A 97 11.24 10.48 -9.21
CA PHE A 97 10.12 9.75 -8.60
C PHE A 97 8.96 9.55 -9.58
N ASP A 98 8.73 10.50 -10.49
CA ASP A 98 7.77 10.42 -11.58
C ASP A 98 7.99 9.18 -12.46
N ALA A 99 9.23 8.97 -12.93
CA ALA A 99 9.61 7.81 -13.72
C ALA A 99 9.55 6.51 -12.90
N SER A 100 10.00 6.55 -11.64
CA SER A 100 9.97 5.39 -10.75
C SER A 100 8.55 4.90 -10.48
N CYS A 101 7.63 5.80 -10.13
CA CYS A 101 6.22 5.46 -9.91
C CYS A 101 5.55 4.95 -11.20
N THR A 102 5.83 5.60 -12.35
CA THR A 102 5.29 5.16 -13.64
C THR A 102 5.75 3.75 -14.00
N ALA A 103 7.02 3.42 -13.79
CA ALA A 103 7.55 2.09 -14.06
C ALA A 103 6.97 1.04 -13.09
N ALA A 104 6.83 1.37 -11.81
CA ALA A 104 6.35 0.45 -10.79
C ALA A 104 4.92 -0.05 -11.03
N VAL A 105 4.02 0.81 -11.54
CA VAL A 105 2.63 0.39 -11.85
C VAL A 105 2.52 -0.61 -13.00
N LEU A 106 3.57 -0.75 -13.82
CA LEU A 106 3.63 -1.68 -14.94
C LEU A 106 4.17 -3.06 -14.57
N ILE A 107 4.71 -3.23 -13.36
CA ILE A 107 5.18 -4.51 -12.84
C ILE A 107 3.99 -5.42 -12.56
N ARG A 108 4.07 -6.67 -13.03
CA ARG A 108 2.99 -7.65 -12.93
C ARG A 108 3.07 -8.48 -11.66
N ASP A 109 4.28 -8.80 -11.22
CA ASP A 109 4.49 -9.50 -9.96
C ASP A 109 4.17 -8.56 -8.80
N ASP A 110 3.11 -8.88 -8.04
CA ASP A 110 2.61 -8.04 -6.96
C ASP A 110 3.63 -7.90 -5.82
N SER A 111 4.36 -8.97 -5.50
CA SER A 111 5.37 -8.96 -4.44
C SER A 111 6.56 -8.09 -4.82
N LEU A 112 7.03 -8.21 -6.07
CA LEU A 112 8.11 -7.37 -6.59
C LEU A 112 7.68 -5.91 -6.67
N ARG A 113 6.44 -5.65 -7.13
CA ARG A 113 5.91 -4.28 -7.19
C ARG A 113 5.87 -3.64 -5.81
N ASP A 114 5.33 -4.33 -4.80
CA ASP A 114 5.22 -3.81 -3.45
C ASP A 114 6.60 -3.57 -2.82
N ALA A 115 7.57 -4.45 -3.09
CA ALA A 115 8.96 -4.26 -2.66
C ALA A 115 9.60 -3.01 -3.29
N LEU A 116 9.36 -2.76 -4.58
CA LEU A 116 9.87 -1.59 -5.29
C LEU A 116 9.18 -0.30 -4.86
N LEU A 117 7.86 -0.33 -4.63
CA LEU A 117 7.12 0.80 -4.08
C LEU A 117 7.59 1.14 -2.65
N ALA A 118 7.92 0.12 -1.84
CA ALA A 118 8.52 0.35 -0.52
C ALA A 118 9.89 1.04 -0.65
N ARG A 119 10.67 0.71 -1.67
CA ARG A 119 11.96 1.34 -1.93
C ARG A 119 11.81 2.79 -2.43
N ILE A 120 10.80 3.06 -3.27
CA ILE A 120 10.43 4.44 -3.66
C ILE A 120 10.07 5.26 -2.43
N LEU A 121 9.20 4.72 -1.56
CA LEU A 121 8.85 5.34 -0.29
C LEU A 121 10.06 5.61 0.59
N GLU A 122 10.97 4.64 0.69
CA GLU A 122 12.19 4.78 1.48
C GLU A 122 13.04 5.95 1.00
N THR A 123 13.29 6.03 -0.31
CA THR A 123 14.06 7.12 -0.92
C THR A 123 13.34 8.45 -0.79
N ALA A 124 12.02 8.49 -1.00
CA ALA A 124 11.22 9.70 -0.83
C ALA A 124 11.19 10.20 0.62
N SER A 125 11.33 9.30 1.59
CA SER A 125 11.35 9.64 3.02
C SER A 125 12.65 10.30 3.48
N THR A 126 13.67 10.39 2.65
CA THR A 126 14.94 11.05 3.01
C THR A 126 14.85 12.57 3.02
N GLU A 127 13.87 13.14 2.33
CA GLU A 127 13.68 14.58 2.20
C GLU A 127 12.20 14.94 2.38
N CYS A 128 11.91 15.97 3.16
CA CYS A 128 10.55 16.41 3.44
C CYS A 128 9.78 16.79 2.17
N ALA A 129 10.45 17.41 1.20
CA ALA A 129 9.85 17.80 -0.07
C ALA A 129 9.42 16.61 -0.94
N SER A 130 10.02 15.45 -0.74
CA SER A 130 9.75 14.24 -1.51
C SER A 130 8.69 13.32 -0.87
N LEU A 131 8.27 13.59 0.37
CA LEU A 131 7.26 12.78 1.09
C LEU A 131 5.96 12.56 0.30
N PRO A 132 5.43 13.53 -0.48
CA PRO A 132 4.24 13.31 -1.29
C PRO A 132 4.38 12.16 -2.30
N TRP A 133 5.58 11.93 -2.85
CA TRP A 133 5.86 10.77 -3.71
C TRP A 133 5.81 9.45 -2.95
N GLY A 134 6.20 9.47 -1.67
CA GLY A 134 6.04 8.32 -0.78
C GLY A 134 4.57 7.94 -0.57
N VAL A 135 3.66 8.92 -0.53
CA VAL A 135 2.22 8.68 -0.45
C VAL A 135 1.71 7.99 -1.72
N LEU A 136 2.13 8.46 -2.89
CA LEU A 136 1.76 7.81 -4.17
C LEU A 136 2.28 6.36 -4.22
N ALA A 137 3.52 6.13 -3.77
CA ALA A 137 4.08 4.78 -3.70
C ALA A 137 3.26 3.89 -2.73
N ALA A 138 2.92 4.38 -1.55
CA ALA A 138 2.11 3.64 -0.58
C ALA A 138 0.72 3.28 -1.13
N HIS A 139 0.06 4.19 -1.85
CA HIS A 139 -1.23 3.92 -2.48
C HIS A 139 -1.16 2.88 -3.60
N GLY A 140 -0.01 2.73 -4.24
CA GLY A 140 0.22 1.71 -5.27
C GLY A 140 0.41 0.30 -4.75
N MET A 141 0.66 0.11 -3.44
CA MET A 141 0.87 -1.19 -2.82
C MET A 141 -0.43 -1.99 -2.77
N ARG A 142 -0.33 -3.29 -3.03
CA ARG A 142 -1.48 -4.23 -2.98
C ARG A 142 -1.60 -4.95 -1.65
N ASP A 143 -0.48 -5.22 -0.98
CA ASP A 143 -0.52 -5.82 0.35
C ASP A 143 -0.99 -4.78 1.39
N PRO A 144 -2.14 -5.01 2.06
CA PRO A 144 -2.66 -4.09 3.08
C PRO A 144 -1.71 -3.91 4.27
N ASN A 145 -0.89 -4.90 4.59
CA ASN A 145 0.08 -4.80 5.68
C ASN A 145 1.25 -3.91 5.28
N ALA A 146 1.77 -4.07 4.05
CA ALA A 146 2.80 -3.20 3.50
C ALA A 146 2.30 -1.75 3.41
N GLN A 147 1.08 -1.54 2.92
CA GLN A 147 0.45 -0.23 2.85
C GLN A 147 0.28 0.42 4.24
N SER A 148 -0.19 -0.35 5.23
CA SER A 148 -0.33 0.13 6.61
C SER A 148 1.02 0.54 7.23
N ALA A 149 2.06 -0.27 7.00
CA ALA A 149 3.42 0.05 7.45
C ALA A 149 3.98 1.31 6.75
N ALA A 150 3.68 1.48 5.46
CA ALA A 150 4.03 2.66 4.68
C ALA A 150 3.37 3.93 5.25
N HIS A 151 2.08 3.89 5.55
CA HIS A 151 1.35 5.00 6.16
C HIS A 151 1.92 5.38 7.53
N ALA A 152 2.24 4.39 8.38
CA ALA A 152 2.85 4.63 9.67
C ALA A 152 4.23 5.32 9.54
N ARG A 153 5.02 4.92 8.54
CA ARG A 153 6.30 5.55 8.23
C ARG A 153 6.11 7.00 7.78
N LEU A 154 5.22 7.24 6.82
CA LEU A 154 4.93 8.58 6.30
C LEU A 154 4.48 9.54 7.41
N THR A 155 3.61 9.10 8.31
CA THR A 155 3.15 9.90 9.44
C THR A 155 4.30 10.29 10.36
N ARG A 156 5.20 9.36 10.65
CA ARG A 156 6.39 9.61 11.48
C ARG A 156 7.36 10.57 10.81
N GLU A 157 7.68 10.38 9.52
CA GLU A 157 8.62 11.24 8.80
C GLU A 157 8.02 12.65 8.59
N TRP A 158 6.72 12.76 8.37
CA TRP A 158 6.02 14.05 8.33
C TRP A 158 6.14 14.79 9.67
N GLY A 159 5.97 14.10 10.80
CA GLY A 159 6.18 14.68 12.13
C GLY A 159 7.56 15.30 12.27
N LYS A 160 8.62 14.53 11.94
CA LYS A 160 10.00 15.02 11.98
C LYS A 160 10.23 16.27 11.14
N CYS A 161 9.58 16.39 9.98
CA CYS A 161 9.70 17.54 9.09
C CYS A 161 9.06 18.82 9.66
N HIS A 162 8.15 18.67 10.62
CA HIS A 162 7.38 19.78 11.19
C HIS A 162 7.65 20.01 12.68
N GLU A 163 8.45 19.14 13.31
CA GLU A 163 8.95 19.36 14.68
C GLU A 163 9.78 20.65 14.72
N GLY A 164 9.39 21.57 15.59
CA GLY A 164 10.11 22.85 15.81
C GLY A 164 9.65 24.03 14.95
N LYS A 165 8.50 23.93 14.27
CA LYS A 165 7.90 25.04 13.51
C LYS A 165 6.70 25.70 14.21
N GLU A 166 6.46 25.35 15.50
CA GLU A 166 5.47 26.03 16.36
C GLU A 166 6.09 27.19 17.15
#